data_4f31e840193a533cb69044b0d837ecdd
#
_entry.id   4f31e840193a533cb69044b0d837ecdd
#
_cell.length_a   1.000
_cell.length_b   1.000
_cell.length_c   1.000
_cell.angle_alpha   90.00
_cell.angle_beta   90.00
_cell.angle_gamma   90.00
#
_symmetry.space_group_name_H-M   'P 1'
#
loop_
_entity.id
_entity.type
_entity.pdbx_description
1 polymer ?
#
loop_
_entity_poly.entity_id
_entity_poly.type
_entity_poly.pdbx_seq_one_letter_code
_entity_poly.pdbx_strand_id
1 'polypeptide(L)'
;GSDTIATLLPSCSYFLGIPYAPARQLIEEDTLVALATDYNPGSSPGGNMQLVCNMACAKMKMTPAEALNAATLNGAAALNLSDRKGSIAVGKDADILITKEIPSLEYICYDFGTNHIEQTLLAGLPS
;
A
#
# COMPACT_ATOMS: atom_id res chain seq x y z
N GLY A 1 -23.88 -3.11 2.94
CA GLY A 1 -22.45 -2.96 3.12
C GLY A 1 -22.10 -1.59 3.66
N SER A 2 -21.06 -1.49 4.44
CA SER A 2 -20.53 -0.22 4.95
C SER A 2 -19.63 0.43 3.89
N ASP A 3 -19.71 1.74 3.72
CA ASP A 3 -18.77 2.51 2.89
C ASP A 3 -17.44 2.78 3.63
N THR A 4 -17.25 2.16 4.80
CA THR A 4 -16.06 2.32 5.62
C THR A 4 -14.91 1.48 5.05
N ILE A 5 -13.73 2.09 4.92
CA ILE A 5 -12.49 1.43 4.53
C ILE A 5 -11.61 1.32 5.76
N ALA A 6 -11.16 0.10 6.07
CA ALA A 6 -10.24 -0.15 7.17
C ALA A 6 -8.81 0.17 6.72
N THR A 7 -8.24 1.26 7.21
CA THR A 7 -6.84 1.61 6.92
C THR A 7 -5.93 0.99 7.99
N LEU A 8 -5.05 0.08 7.56
CA LEU A 8 -4.17 -0.68 8.43
C LEU A 8 -2.75 -0.10 8.41
N LEU A 9 -2.08 -0.16 9.55
CA LEU A 9 -0.82 0.52 9.82
C LEU A 9 0.25 -0.46 10.35
N PRO A 10 0.71 -1.41 9.52
CA PRO A 10 1.60 -2.48 10.00
C PRO A 10 2.96 -1.97 10.50
N SER A 11 3.49 -0.89 9.97
CA SER A 11 4.75 -0.31 10.45
C SER A 11 4.62 0.27 11.86
N CYS A 12 3.47 0.83 12.21
CA CYS A 12 3.17 1.25 13.59
C CYS A 12 3.16 0.04 14.53
N SER A 13 2.47 -1.04 14.16
CA SER A 13 2.44 -2.27 14.96
C SER A 13 3.84 -2.88 15.15
N TYR A 14 4.65 -2.89 14.09
CA TYR A 14 6.03 -3.35 14.13
C TYR A 14 6.87 -2.50 15.10
N PHE A 15 6.84 -1.18 14.95
CA PHE A 15 7.69 -0.28 15.73
C PHE A 15 7.33 -0.28 17.21
N LEU A 16 6.04 -0.32 17.54
CA LEU A 16 5.56 -0.33 18.92
C LEU A 16 5.54 -1.73 19.55
N GLY A 17 5.76 -2.80 18.78
CA GLY A 17 5.69 -4.17 19.28
C GLY A 17 4.29 -4.61 19.71
N ILE A 18 3.25 -4.07 19.08
CA ILE A 18 1.85 -4.42 19.36
C ILE A 18 1.31 -5.41 18.31
N PRO A 19 0.19 -6.11 18.57
CA PRO A 19 -0.41 -7.02 17.60
C PRO A 19 -0.76 -6.33 16.29
N TYR A 20 -0.60 -7.07 15.17
CA TYR A 20 -1.04 -6.60 13.85
C TYR A 20 -2.56 -6.68 13.71
N ALA A 21 -3.13 -5.79 12.91
CA ALA A 21 -4.56 -5.82 12.59
C ALA A 21 -4.95 -7.11 11.86
N PRO A 22 -6.17 -7.64 12.06
CA PRO A 22 -6.64 -8.90 11.47
C PRO A 22 -7.06 -8.73 10.01
N ALA A 23 -6.12 -8.39 9.12
CA ALA A 23 -6.40 -8.09 7.71
C ALA A 23 -7.11 -9.25 6.99
N ARG A 24 -6.67 -10.50 7.21
CA ARG A 24 -7.30 -11.66 6.55
C ARG A 24 -8.77 -11.78 6.91
N GLN A 25 -9.12 -11.64 8.19
CA GLN A 25 -10.50 -11.68 8.63
C GLN A 25 -11.33 -10.54 8.01
N LEU A 26 -10.80 -9.32 8.01
CA LEU A 26 -11.50 -8.17 7.43
C LEU A 26 -11.81 -8.38 5.95
N ILE A 27 -10.84 -8.91 5.19
CA ILE A 27 -11.02 -9.20 3.76
C ILE A 27 -12.06 -10.32 3.55
N GLU A 28 -12.01 -11.38 4.35
CA GLU A 28 -12.99 -12.47 4.28
C GLU A 28 -14.42 -12.05 4.67
N GLU A 29 -14.54 -10.97 5.43
CA GLU A 29 -15.81 -10.32 5.78
C GLU A 29 -16.22 -9.21 4.79
N ASP A 30 -15.62 -9.19 3.58
CA ASP A 30 -15.87 -8.22 2.51
C ASP A 30 -15.61 -6.75 2.91
N THR A 31 -14.74 -6.53 3.90
CA THR A 31 -14.30 -5.18 4.26
C THR A 31 -13.17 -4.74 3.34
N LEU A 32 -13.31 -3.56 2.73
CA LEU A 32 -12.20 -2.97 1.98
C LEU A 32 -11.09 -2.54 2.94
N VAL A 33 -9.88 -2.99 2.63
CA VAL A 33 -8.67 -2.70 3.40
C VAL A 33 -7.75 -1.77 2.61
N ALA A 34 -7.30 -0.69 3.22
CA ALA A 34 -6.22 0.16 2.73
C ALA A 34 -4.98 0.02 3.61
N LEU A 35 -3.82 0.33 3.07
CA LEU A 35 -2.54 0.36 3.80
C LEU A 35 -1.97 1.77 3.78
N ALA A 36 -1.38 2.18 4.90
CA ALA A 36 -0.68 3.44 5.02
C ALA A 36 0.58 3.30 5.88
N THR A 37 1.53 4.23 5.71
CA THR A 37 2.78 4.25 6.48
C THR A 37 2.58 4.72 7.91
N ASP A 38 1.59 5.56 8.15
CA ASP A 38 1.45 6.30 9.42
C ASP A 38 2.75 7.04 9.79
N TYR A 39 3.40 7.65 8.79
CA TYR A 39 4.72 8.25 8.97
C TYR A 39 4.69 9.37 10.01
N ASN A 40 5.27 9.10 11.18
CA ASN A 40 5.41 10.05 12.28
C ASN A 40 6.58 9.63 13.19
N PRO A 41 7.19 10.58 13.94
CA PRO A 41 8.35 10.26 14.80
C PRO A 41 8.00 9.42 16.03
N GLY A 42 6.73 9.37 16.44
CA GLY A 42 6.31 8.69 17.68
C GLY A 42 6.09 7.19 17.54
N SER A 43 5.56 6.72 16.42
CA SER A 43 5.12 5.34 16.26
C SER A 43 5.49 4.68 14.92
N SER A 44 5.92 5.47 13.94
CA SER A 44 6.28 4.94 12.61
C SER A 44 7.23 5.89 11.88
N PRO A 45 8.53 5.92 12.27
CA PRO A 45 9.50 6.85 11.67
C PRO A 45 10.02 6.39 10.30
N GLY A 46 9.17 5.79 9.48
CA GLY A 46 9.50 5.28 8.15
C GLY A 46 8.36 5.47 7.16
N GLY A 47 8.65 6.12 6.03
CA GLY A 47 7.67 6.36 4.95
C GLY A 47 7.77 5.36 3.79
N ASN A 48 8.22 4.14 4.02
CA ASN A 48 8.46 3.15 2.97
C ASN A 48 7.23 2.26 2.74
N MET A 49 6.41 2.59 1.73
CA MET A 49 5.23 1.80 1.37
C MET A 49 5.56 0.38 0.86
N GLN A 50 6.73 0.16 0.26
CA GLN A 50 7.15 -1.18 -0.14
C GLN A 50 7.32 -2.09 1.08
N LEU A 51 7.95 -1.58 2.14
CA LEU A 51 8.07 -2.30 3.40
C LEU A 51 6.70 -2.54 4.07
N VAL A 52 5.79 -1.57 4.00
CA VAL A 52 4.41 -1.73 4.48
C VAL A 52 3.70 -2.87 3.76
N CYS A 53 3.81 -2.95 2.44
CA CYS A 53 3.25 -4.06 1.66
C CYS A 53 3.88 -5.40 2.02
N ASN A 54 5.19 -5.45 2.25
CA ASN A 54 5.86 -6.67 2.72
C ASN A 54 5.32 -7.12 4.09
N MET A 55 5.20 -6.20 5.05
CA MET A 55 4.64 -6.49 6.37
C MET A 55 3.20 -7.02 6.28
N ALA A 56 2.39 -6.43 5.41
CA ALA A 56 1.02 -6.90 5.18
C ALA A 56 0.99 -8.35 4.69
N CYS A 57 1.88 -8.72 3.81
CA CYS A 57 2.01 -10.11 3.34
C CYS A 57 2.58 -11.03 4.41
N ALA A 58 3.69 -10.65 5.04
CA ALA A 58 4.43 -11.51 5.97
C ALA A 58 3.74 -11.68 7.33
N LYS A 59 3.06 -10.64 7.82
CA LYS A 59 2.50 -10.58 9.17
C LYS A 59 0.97 -10.55 9.23
N MET A 60 0.31 -10.14 8.16
CA MET A 60 -1.15 -9.94 8.15
C MET A 60 -1.88 -10.89 7.19
N LYS A 61 -1.16 -11.83 6.59
CA LYS A 61 -1.69 -12.87 5.69
C LYS A 61 -2.43 -12.29 4.47
N MET A 62 -1.99 -11.14 3.99
CA MET A 62 -2.45 -10.60 2.72
C MET A 62 -1.66 -11.21 1.57
N THR A 63 -2.30 -11.41 0.42
CA THR A 63 -1.58 -11.73 -0.82
C THR A 63 -0.89 -10.46 -1.37
N PRO A 64 0.17 -10.59 -2.18
CA PRO A 64 0.79 -9.43 -2.83
C PRO A 64 -0.20 -8.56 -3.62
N ALA A 65 -1.14 -9.17 -4.35
CA ALA A 65 -2.17 -8.44 -5.08
C ALA A 65 -3.08 -7.63 -4.14
N GLU A 66 -3.51 -8.24 -3.03
CA GLU A 66 -4.31 -7.55 -2.01
C GLU A 66 -3.53 -6.38 -1.39
N ALA A 67 -2.25 -6.58 -1.06
CA ALA A 67 -1.41 -5.54 -0.47
C ALA A 67 -1.19 -4.36 -1.44
N LEU A 68 -0.91 -4.65 -2.71
CA LEU A 68 -0.73 -3.60 -3.73
C LEU A 68 -2.03 -2.84 -4.01
N ASN A 69 -3.16 -3.54 -4.08
CA ASN A 69 -4.48 -2.89 -4.22
C ASN A 69 -4.81 -2.04 -2.99
N ALA A 70 -4.49 -2.52 -1.80
CA ALA A 70 -4.70 -1.78 -0.56
C ALA A 70 -3.85 -0.50 -0.49
N ALA A 71 -2.64 -0.53 -1.06
CA ALA A 71 -1.73 0.62 -1.11
C ALA A 71 -2.08 1.62 -2.22
N THR A 72 -2.88 1.25 -3.22
CA THR A 72 -3.18 2.07 -4.40
C THR A 72 -4.67 2.36 -4.56
N LEU A 73 -5.44 1.41 -5.08
CA LEU A 73 -6.87 1.56 -5.34
C LEU A 73 -7.66 1.90 -4.07
N ASN A 74 -7.48 1.08 -3.04
CA ASN A 74 -8.22 1.25 -1.78
C ASN A 74 -7.71 2.46 -0.99
N GLY A 75 -6.41 2.76 -1.09
CA GLY A 75 -5.84 3.99 -0.53
C GLY A 75 -6.47 5.25 -1.13
N ALA A 76 -6.63 5.28 -2.46
CA ALA A 76 -7.32 6.38 -3.14
C ALA A 76 -8.80 6.46 -2.72
N ALA A 77 -9.47 5.31 -2.59
CA ALA A 77 -10.86 5.26 -2.13
C ALA A 77 -11.01 5.80 -0.70
N ALA A 78 -10.09 5.44 0.20
CA ALA A 78 -10.09 5.94 1.58
C ALA A 78 -9.96 7.46 1.67
N LEU A 79 -9.36 8.09 0.66
CA LEU A 79 -9.17 9.54 0.56
C LEU A 79 -10.23 10.22 -0.32
N ASN A 80 -11.24 9.50 -0.83
CA ASN A 80 -12.22 9.98 -1.80
C ASN A 80 -11.59 10.50 -3.11
N LEU A 81 -10.51 9.85 -3.57
CA LEU A 81 -9.77 10.23 -4.77
C LEU A 81 -9.84 9.17 -5.90
N SER A 82 -10.73 8.18 -5.79
CA SER A 82 -10.80 7.05 -6.73
C SER A 82 -11.08 7.45 -8.17
N ASP A 83 -11.76 8.55 -8.40
CA ASP A 83 -12.03 9.10 -9.73
C ASP A 83 -10.80 9.72 -10.40
N ARG A 84 -9.77 10.05 -9.62
CA ARG A 84 -8.55 10.71 -10.09
C ARG A 84 -7.28 9.90 -9.90
N LYS A 85 -7.22 9.03 -8.88
CA LYS A 85 -5.98 8.36 -8.43
C LYS A 85 -6.21 6.87 -8.15
N GLY A 86 -5.13 6.16 -7.87
CA GLY A 86 -5.14 4.77 -7.43
C GLY A 86 -5.05 3.73 -8.52
N SER A 87 -5.23 4.10 -9.78
CA SER A 87 -5.07 3.21 -10.94
C SER A 87 -4.61 3.97 -12.17
N ILE A 88 -4.05 3.25 -13.13
CA ILE A 88 -3.69 3.80 -14.45
C ILE A 88 -4.91 3.63 -15.36
N ALA A 89 -5.60 4.73 -15.61
CA ALA A 89 -6.78 4.75 -16.46
C ALA A 89 -6.92 6.10 -17.16
N VAL A 90 -7.58 6.11 -18.32
CA VAL A 90 -7.84 7.34 -19.07
C VAL A 90 -8.65 8.31 -18.19
N GLY A 91 -8.22 9.56 -18.13
CA GLY A 91 -8.86 10.62 -17.32
C GLY A 91 -8.36 10.73 -15.90
N LYS A 92 -7.50 9.81 -15.43
CA LYS A 92 -6.87 9.91 -14.11
C LYS A 92 -5.54 10.65 -14.15
N ASP A 93 -5.12 11.16 -13.00
CA ASP A 93 -3.81 11.78 -12.84
C ASP A 93 -2.71 10.75 -13.13
N ALA A 94 -1.69 11.15 -13.86
CA ALA A 94 -0.55 10.29 -14.18
C ALA A 94 0.49 10.30 -13.04
N ASP A 95 0.08 9.82 -11.87
CA ASP A 95 0.95 9.55 -10.73
C ASP A 95 1.40 8.10 -10.83
N ILE A 96 2.61 7.87 -11.37
CA ILE A 96 3.06 6.54 -11.79
C ILE A 96 4.45 6.27 -11.24
N LEU A 97 4.64 5.07 -10.70
CA LEU A 97 5.95 4.53 -10.37
C LEU A 97 6.43 3.63 -11.50
N ILE A 98 7.64 3.87 -11.97
CA ILE A 98 8.33 3.02 -12.94
C ILE A 98 9.40 2.26 -12.19
N THR A 99 9.36 0.94 -12.25
CA THR A 99 10.35 0.10 -11.58
C THR A 99 11.51 -0.24 -12.52
N LYS A 100 12.64 -0.59 -11.91
CA LYS A 100 13.67 -1.39 -12.60
C LYS A 100 13.06 -2.71 -13.06
N GLU A 101 13.75 -3.44 -13.92
CA GLU A 101 13.32 -4.77 -14.31
C GLU A 101 13.22 -5.67 -13.08
N ILE A 102 12.06 -6.26 -12.88
CA ILE A 102 11.76 -7.20 -11.77
C ILE A 102 11.09 -8.45 -12.35
N PRO A 103 11.25 -9.63 -11.72
CA PRO A 103 10.69 -10.88 -12.25
C PRO A 103 9.16 -10.87 -12.36
N SER A 104 8.47 -10.22 -11.43
CA SER A 104 7.02 -10.11 -11.38
C SER A 104 6.61 -8.94 -10.49
N LEU A 105 5.33 -8.56 -10.53
CA LEU A 105 4.81 -7.49 -9.67
C LEU A 105 4.87 -7.87 -8.19
N GLU A 106 4.65 -9.13 -7.86
CA GLU A 106 4.69 -9.67 -6.50
C GLU A 106 6.08 -9.53 -5.86
N TYR A 107 7.13 -9.45 -6.67
CA TYR A 107 8.50 -9.31 -6.21
C TYR A 107 8.72 -8.03 -5.39
N ILE A 108 7.94 -6.98 -5.64
CA ILE A 108 7.96 -5.74 -4.86
C ILE A 108 7.65 -6.02 -3.38
N CYS A 109 6.69 -6.89 -3.11
CA CYS A 109 6.33 -7.28 -1.74
C CYS A 109 7.31 -8.26 -1.11
N TYR A 110 8.09 -8.98 -1.92
CA TYR A 110 9.05 -9.98 -1.44
C TYR A 110 10.40 -9.36 -1.09
N ASP A 111 11.03 -8.67 -2.04
CA ASP A 111 12.36 -8.09 -1.87
C ASP A 111 12.28 -6.67 -1.28
N PHE A 112 11.91 -6.60 -0.01
CA PHE A 112 11.69 -5.33 0.69
C PHE A 112 12.98 -4.54 1.00
N GLY A 113 14.14 -5.16 0.89
CA GLY A 113 15.43 -4.53 1.19
C GLY A 113 16.02 -3.71 0.04
N THR A 114 15.47 -3.84 -1.16
CA THR A 114 15.95 -3.15 -2.36
C THR A 114 14.92 -2.13 -2.85
N ASN A 115 15.36 -0.92 -3.15
CA ASN A 115 14.49 0.07 -3.82
C ASN A 115 14.37 -0.29 -5.31
N HIS A 116 13.20 -0.75 -5.71
CA HIS A 116 12.91 -1.12 -7.10
C HIS A 116 12.40 0.05 -7.95
N ILE A 117 12.20 1.22 -7.37
CA ILE A 117 11.70 2.39 -8.12
C ILE A 117 12.87 3.02 -8.89
N GLU A 118 12.72 3.10 -10.19
CA GLU A 118 13.65 3.77 -11.08
C GLU A 118 13.25 5.23 -11.32
N GLN A 119 11.94 5.47 -11.49
CA GLN A 119 11.43 6.81 -11.74
C GLN A 119 10.02 6.99 -11.14
N THR A 120 9.74 8.18 -10.68
CA THR A 120 8.40 8.60 -10.25
C THR A 120 7.88 9.69 -11.17
N LEU A 121 6.67 9.54 -11.67
CA LEU A 121 5.94 10.60 -12.37
C LEU A 121 4.85 11.15 -11.44
N LEU A 122 4.77 12.47 -11.35
CA LEU A 122 3.69 13.18 -10.68
C LEU A 122 2.99 14.07 -11.71
N ALA A 123 1.71 13.86 -11.91
CA ALA A 123 0.92 14.52 -12.95
C ALA A 123 1.58 14.39 -14.36
N GLY A 124 2.18 13.24 -14.64
CA GLY A 124 2.87 12.95 -15.90
C GLY A 124 4.27 13.52 -16.03
N LEU A 125 4.78 14.23 -15.03
CA LEU A 125 6.11 14.85 -15.05
C LEU A 125 7.07 14.10 -14.11
N PRO A 126 8.35 13.90 -14.53
CA PRO A 126 9.37 13.33 -13.65
C PRO A 126 9.54 14.16 -12.37
N SER A 127 9.66 13.49 -11.29
CA SER A 127 9.88 14.13 -9.98
C SER A 127 11.21 13.67 -9.36
#